data_ec0c54a242badfb149fd94a49d7dc72b
#
_entry.id   ec0c54a242badfb149fd94a49d7dc72b
#
_cell.length_a   1.000
_cell.length_b   1.000
_cell.length_c   1.000
_cell.angle_alpha   90.00
_cell.angle_beta   90.00
_cell.angle_gamma   90.00
#
_symmetry.space_group_name_H-M   'P 1'
#
loop_
_entity.id
_entity.type
_entity.pdbx_description
1 polymer ?
#
loop_
_entity_poly.entity_id
_entity_poly.type
_entity_poly.pdbx_seq_one_letter_code
_entity_poly.pdbx_strand_id
1 'polypeptide(L)'
;MPLALAVAQQVQQSRPDVRFVIPVAPTLDLATLARFANPAQNPVLLQFGNVAAELVWIADQPYLKTQQGLPIELWTQVPAYDLLVQCDLCLTTVGANTAELGALAIPMIVLIPTQQLDAMRAWDGLPGLLANLPGVGTVFAKLINRWFLRQKRLLAWPNIWAGAMIVPELIGQLHPRQVADMVLDWLDHPEQLAQIRQQLQQVRGETGAAQK
;
A
#
# COMPACT_ATOMS: atom_id res chain seq x y z
N MET A 1 -1.66 6.24 -2.25
CA MET A 1 -1.75 6.56 -3.69
C MET A 1 -0.44 7.19 -4.23
N PRO A 2 0.05 8.40 -3.83
CA PRO A 2 1.20 9.05 -4.47
C PRO A 2 2.48 8.20 -4.55
N LEU A 3 2.88 7.58 -3.43
CA LEU A 3 4.04 6.69 -3.39
C LEU A 3 3.85 5.49 -4.34
N ALA A 4 2.68 4.85 -4.33
CA ALA A 4 2.42 3.68 -5.18
C ALA A 4 2.48 4.02 -6.68
N LEU A 5 1.96 5.19 -7.11
CA LEU A 5 2.07 5.66 -8.49
C LEU A 5 3.54 5.86 -8.90
N ALA A 6 4.33 6.49 -8.03
CA ALA A 6 5.74 6.72 -8.30
C ALA A 6 6.55 5.42 -8.36
N VAL A 7 6.24 4.45 -7.50
CA VAL A 7 6.83 3.11 -7.54
C VAL A 7 6.46 2.39 -8.83
N ALA A 8 5.16 2.35 -9.17
CA ALA A 8 4.69 1.71 -10.39
C ALA A 8 5.38 2.29 -11.65
N GLN A 9 5.54 3.62 -11.71
CA GLN A 9 6.22 4.28 -12.81
C GLN A 9 7.69 3.86 -12.93
N GLN A 10 8.40 3.67 -11.82
CA GLN A 10 9.80 3.23 -11.84
C GLN A 10 9.93 1.74 -12.17
N VAL A 11 9.06 0.91 -11.63
CA VAL A 11 9.03 -0.53 -11.99
C VAL A 11 8.77 -0.70 -13.48
N GLN A 12 7.81 0.05 -14.04
CA GLN A 12 7.48 0.00 -15.48
C GLN A 12 8.67 0.33 -16.38
N GLN A 13 9.55 1.23 -15.98
CA GLN A 13 10.75 1.59 -16.76
C GLN A 13 11.71 0.40 -16.91
N SER A 14 11.81 -0.45 -15.89
CA SER A 14 12.69 -1.63 -15.88
C SER A 14 11.99 -2.90 -16.36
N ARG A 15 10.69 -3.02 -16.08
CA ARG A 15 9.85 -4.20 -16.39
C ARG A 15 8.56 -3.75 -17.08
N PRO A 16 8.60 -3.49 -18.40
CA PRO A 16 7.42 -3.08 -19.17
C PRO A 16 6.30 -4.13 -19.25
N ASP A 17 6.63 -5.38 -18.94
CA ASP A 17 5.71 -6.52 -18.89
C ASP A 17 4.82 -6.54 -17.64
N VAL A 18 5.18 -5.79 -16.60
CA VAL A 18 4.43 -5.77 -15.33
C VAL A 18 3.13 -4.98 -15.52
N ARG A 19 2.01 -5.58 -15.10
CA ARG A 19 0.70 -4.94 -15.06
C ARG A 19 0.39 -4.44 -13.66
N PHE A 20 -0.20 -3.25 -13.59
CA PHE A 20 -0.59 -2.63 -12.34
C PHE A 20 -2.11 -2.52 -12.27
N VAL A 21 -2.66 -2.87 -11.11
CA VAL A 21 -4.09 -2.79 -10.84
C VAL A 21 -4.35 -2.21 -9.44
N ILE A 22 -5.41 -1.43 -9.32
CA ILE A 22 -5.89 -0.88 -8.05
C ILE A 22 -7.30 -1.40 -7.83
N PRO A 23 -7.53 -2.28 -6.83
CA PRO A 23 -8.89 -2.59 -6.40
C PRO A 23 -9.50 -1.35 -5.75
N VAL A 24 -10.61 -0.88 -6.30
CA VAL A 24 -11.30 0.33 -5.83
C VAL A 24 -12.32 -0.06 -4.76
N ALA A 25 -12.24 0.58 -3.59
CA ALA A 25 -13.22 0.37 -2.54
C ALA A 25 -14.63 0.77 -3.01
N PRO A 26 -15.68 0.04 -2.67
CA PRO A 26 -17.04 0.32 -3.13
C PRO A 26 -17.57 1.68 -2.64
N THR A 27 -16.98 2.23 -1.60
CA THR A 27 -17.31 3.53 -1.03
C THR A 27 -16.58 4.71 -1.70
N LEU A 28 -15.68 4.43 -2.64
CA LEU A 28 -14.83 5.44 -3.28
C LEU A 28 -15.18 5.54 -4.77
N ASP A 29 -15.70 6.69 -5.21
CA ASP A 29 -15.92 6.94 -6.62
C ASP A 29 -14.61 7.23 -7.38
N LEU A 30 -14.62 6.90 -8.69
CA LEU A 30 -13.42 7.01 -9.53
C LEU A 30 -12.91 8.45 -9.70
N ALA A 31 -13.80 9.43 -9.70
CA ALA A 31 -13.43 10.84 -9.81
C ALA A 31 -12.68 11.30 -8.55
N THR A 32 -13.16 10.89 -7.37
CA THR A 32 -12.48 11.15 -6.10
C THR A 32 -11.14 10.41 -6.03
N LEU A 33 -11.07 9.16 -6.50
CA LEU A 33 -9.81 8.44 -6.60
C LEU A 33 -8.80 9.19 -7.48
N ALA A 34 -9.22 9.69 -8.64
CA ALA A 34 -8.38 10.43 -9.57
C ALA A 34 -7.83 11.73 -8.96
N ARG A 35 -8.56 12.39 -8.05
CA ARG A 35 -8.08 13.58 -7.33
C ARG A 35 -6.81 13.32 -6.53
N PHE A 36 -6.66 12.12 -5.98
CA PHE A 36 -5.44 11.74 -5.26
C PHE A 36 -4.21 11.62 -6.16
N ALA A 37 -4.39 11.49 -7.46
CA ALA A 37 -3.35 11.46 -8.48
C ALA A 37 -3.14 12.82 -9.19
N ASN A 38 -3.89 13.86 -8.80
CA ASN A 38 -3.80 15.19 -9.39
C ASN A 38 -2.96 16.13 -8.51
N PRO A 39 -1.81 16.67 -9.00
CA PRO A 39 -0.94 17.55 -8.22
C PRO A 39 -1.60 18.83 -7.73
N ALA A 40 -2.57 19.37 -8.48
CA ALA A 40 -3.31 20.57 -8.08
C ALA A 40 -4.24 20.33 -6.89
N GLN A 41 -4.62 19.07 -6.63
CA GLN A 41 -5.55 18.68 -5.56
C GLN A 41 -4.87 17.90 -4.44
N ASN A 42 -3.69 17.31 -4.73
CA ASN A 42 -2.93 16.53 -3.77
C ASN A 42 -1.43 16.91 -3.80
N PRO A 43 -1.01 17.92 -3.01
CA PRO A 43 0.38 18.36 -2.97
C PRO A 43 1.37 17.31 -2.45
N VAL A 44 0.89 16.22 -1.84
CA VAL A 44 1.72 15.10 -1.37
C VAL A 44 2.43 14.40 -2.55
N LEU A 45 1.91 14.51 -3.77
CA LEU A 45 2.58 13.98 -4.97
C LEU A 45 3.99 14.54 -5.15
N LEU A 46 4.22 15.82 -4.80
CA LEU A 46 5.54 16.46 -4.88
C LEU A 46 6.59 15.75 -4.03
N GLN A 47 6.20 15.14 -2.92
CA GLN A 47 7.11 14.43 -2.01
C GLN A 47 7.59 13.09 -2.59
N PHE A 48 6.91 12.59 -3.63
CA PHE A 48 7.18 11.30 -4.25
C PHE A 48 7.51 11.40 -5.75
N GLY A 49 8.04 12.54 -6.19
CA GLY A 49 8.47 12.71 -7.58
C GLY A 49 7.37 13.21 -8.52
N ASN A 50 6.25 13.67 -7.97
CA ASN A 50 5.14 14.33 -8.70
C ASN A 50 4.58 13.51 -9.88
N VAL A 51 4.48 12.19 -9.72
CA VAL A 51 3.87 11.32 -10.73
C VAL A 51 2.36 11.53 -10.73
N ALA A 52 1.89 12.35 -11.67
CA ALA A 52 0.48 12.61 -11.86
C ALA A 52 -0.16 11.56 -12.77
N ALA A 53 -1.46 11.31 -12.55
CA ALA A 53 -2.26 10.46 -13.42
C ALA A 53 -3.68 11.02 -13.57
N GLU A 54 -4.32 10.69 -14.68
CA GLU A 54 -5.70 11.06 -14.97
C GLU A 54 -6.57 9.82 -15.19
N LEU A 55 -7.86 9.95 -14.90
CA LEU A 55 -8.84 8.91 -15.16
C LEU A 55 -9.13 8.87 -16.66
N VAL A 56 -8.92 7.72 -17.27
CA VAL A 56 -9.22 7.45 -18.68
C VAL A 56 -10.01 6.16 -18.80
N TRP A 57 -10.77 6.03 -19.90
CA TRP A 57 -11.50 4.83 -20.23
C TRP A 57 -10.91 4.20 -21.47
N ILE A 58 -10.58 2.90 -21.40
CA ILE A 58 -10.04 2.12 -22.51
C ILE A 58 -10.94 0.89 -22.65
N ALA A 59 -11.64 0.74 -23.77
CA ALA A 59 -12.59 -0.35 -24.02
C ALA A 59 -13.56 -0.58 -22.84
N ASP A 60 -14.19 0.49 -22.35
CA ASP A 60 -15.15 0.51 -21.25
C ASP A 60 -14.57 0.11 -19.88
N GLN A 61 -13.25 -0.02 -19.75
CA GLN A 61 -12.57 -0.23 -18.48
C GLN A 61 -11.92 1.07 -17.98
N PRO A 62 -12.02 1.41 -16.69
CA PRO A 62 -11.40 2.60 -16.12
C PRO A 62 -9.91 2.35 -15.79
N TYR A 63 -9.08 3.35 -16.08
CA TYR A 63 -7.66 3.36 -15.77
C TYR A 63 -7.24 4.70 -15.17
N LEU A 64 -6.22 4.69 -14.31
CA LEU A 64 -5.38 5.85 -14.07
C LEU A 64 -4.20 5.78 -15.03
N LYS A 65 -4.13 6.74 -15.97
CA LYS A 65 -3.02 6.84 -16.91
C LYS A 65 -2.07 7.94 -16.46
N THR A 66 -0.81 7.57 -16.20
CA THR A 66 0.21 8.54 -15.80
C THR A 66 0.60 9.44 -16.97
N GLN A 67 1.20 10.60 -16.67
CA GLN A 67 1.72 11.51 -17.71
C GLN A 67 2.79 10.86 -18.59
N GLN A 68 3.49 9.82 -18.09
CA GLN A 68 4.47 9.04 -18.85
C GLN A 68 3.83 7.87 -19.60
N GLY A 69 2.51 7.77 -19.59
CA GLY A 69 1.75 6.79 -20.39
C GLY A 69 1.46 5.46 -19.70
N LEU A 70 1.89 5.23 -18.45
CA LEU A 70 1.59 3.98 -17.73
C LEU A 70 0.09 3.89 -17.44
N PRO A 71 -0.63 2.88 -17.97
CA PRO A 71 -2.00 2.58 -17.59
C PRO A 71 -2.00 1.72 -16.32
N ILE A 72 -2.74 2.15 -15.31
CA ILE A 72 -3.00 1.40 -14.07
C ILE A 72 -4.49 1.08 -14.06
N GLU A 73 -4.84 -0.17 -14.14
CA GLU A 73 -6.24 -0.62 -14.19
C GLU A 73 -6.95 -0.32 -12.86
N LEU A 74 -8.20 0.15 -12.94
CA LEU A 74 -9.06 0.35 -11.78
C LEU A 74 -10.10 -0.76 -11.73
N TRP A 75 -9.90 -1.70 -10.81
CA TRP A 75 -10.82 -2.81 -10.63
C TRP A 75 -11.99 -2.41 -9.72
N THR A 76 -13.18 -2.39 -10.28
CA THR A 76 -14.40 -1.93 -9.59
C THR A 76 -15.32 -3.05 -9.13
N GLN A 77 -15.00 -4.30 -9.47
CA GLN A 77 -15.80 -5.46 -9.01
C GLN A 77 -15.48 -5.79 -7.55
N VAL A 78 -16.54 -6.04 -6.77
CA VAL A 78 -16.45 -6.32 -5.33
C VAL A 78 -17.18 -7.63 -5.03
N PRO A 79 -16.58 -8.52 -4.24
CA PRO A 79 -15.20 -8.48 -3.70
C PRO A 79 -14.12 -8.69 -4.76
N ALA A 80 -12.92 -8.14 -4.55
CA ALA A 80 -11.82 -8.23 -5.50
C ALA A 80 -10.96 -9.50 -5.36
N TYR A 81 -11.45 -10.54 -4.72
CA TYR A 81 -10.66 -11.74 -4.38
C TYR A 81 -10.14 -12.46 -5.62
N ASP A 82 -10.97 -12.57 -6.67
CA ASP A 82 -10.57 -13.23 -7.93
C ASP A 82 -9.43 -12.51 -8.64
N LEU A 83 -9.35 -11.19 -8.48
CA LEU A 83 -8.23 -10.39 -8.93
C LEU A 83 -7.01 -10.61 -8.03
N LEU A 84 -7.20 -10.45 -6.71
CA LEU A 84 -6.11 -10.46 -5.74
C LEU A 84 -5.32 -11.77 -5.78
N VAL A 85 -5.99 -12.93 -5.94
CA VAL A 85 -5.31 -14.23 -6.01
C VAL A 85 -4.46 -14.41 -7.29
N GLN A 86 -4.66 -13.58 -8.30
CA GLN A 86 -3.86 -13.55 -9.53
C GLN A 86 -2.66 -12.61 -9.43
N CYS A 87 -2.57 -11.79 -8.37
CA CYS A 87 -1.44 -10.88 -8.18
C CYS A 87 -0.22 -11.63 -7.65
N ASP A 88 0.94 -11.34 -8.22
CA ASP A 88 2.21 -11.86 -7.72
C ASP A 88 2.63 -11.16 -6.44
N LEU A 89 2.40 -9.85 -6.36
CA LEU A 89 2.82 -8.98 -5.26
C LEU A 89 1.83 -7.82 -5.08
N CYS A 90 1.53 -7.47 -3.82
CA CYS A 90 0.73 -6.31 -3.49
C CYS A 90 1.54 -5.26 -2.71
N LEU A 91 1.39 -3.99 -3.08
CA LEU A 91 1.78 -2.85 -2.26
C LEU A 91 0.57 -2.38 -1.46
N THR A 92 0.66 -2.39 -0.15
CA THR A 92 -0.47 -2.05 0.72
C THR A 92 -0.06 -1.16 1.87
N THR A 93 -1.04 -0.65 2.62
CA THR A 93 -0.83 0.06 3.88
C THR A 93 -1.26 -0.82 5.05
N VAL A 94 -0.90 -0.42 6.27
CA VAL A 94 -1.39 -1.07 7.50
C VAL A 94 -2.92 -0.98 7.58
N GLY A 95 -3.54 -2.04 8.06
CA GLY A 95 -4.98 -2.10 8.29
C GLY A 95 -5.58 -3.46 7.94
N ALA A 96 -6.91 -3.52 7.78
CA ALA A 96 -7.65 -4.73 7.43
C ALA A 96 -7.15 -5.36 6.12
N ASN A 97 -6.63 -4.56 5.19
CA ASN A 97 -6.06 -5.02 3.92
C ASN A 97 -4.96 -6.07 4.14
N THR A 98 -4.11 -5.89 5.18
CA THR A 98 -3.04 -6.86 5.44
C THR A 98 -3.56 -8.20 5.96
N ALA A 99 -4.70 -8.19 6.68
CA ALA A 99 -5.37 -9.42 7.11
C ALA A 99 -5.98 -10.16 5.90
N GLU A 100 -6.65 -9.41 5.02
CA GLU A 100 -7.27 -9.95 3.81
C GLU A 100 -6.22 -10.58 2.87
N LEU A 101 -5.16 -9.83 2.55
CA LEU A 101 -4.05 -10.35 1.73
C LEU A 101 -3.34 -11.53 2.39
N GLY A 102 -3.16 -11.51 3.72
CA GLY A 102 -2.61 -12.62 4.49
C GLY A 102 -3.48 -13.87 4.44
N ALA A 103 -4.80 -13.71 4.58
CA ALA A 103 -5.76 -14.81 4.46
C ALA A 103 -5.77 -15.44 3.06
N LEU A 104 -5.57 -14.63 2.02
CA LEU A 104 -5.43 -15.08 0.63
C LEU A 104 -4.01 -15.59 0.31
N ALA A 105 -3.08 -15.51 1.25
CA ALA A 105 -1.67 -15.86 1.10
C ALA A 105 -0.98 -15.11 -0.07
N ILE A 106 -1.26 -13.83 -0.22
CA ILE A 106 -0.71 -12.99 -1.27
C ILE A 106 0.54 -12.27 -0.73
N PRO A 107 1.71 -12.40 -1.37
CA PRO A 107 2.89 -11.64 -1.01
C PRO A 107 2.61 -10.13 -1.03
N MET A 108 3.10 -9.42 0.00
CA MET A 108 2.86 -7.99 0.10
C MET A 108 4.05 -7.25 0.69
N ILE A 109 4.19 -5.98 0.31
CA ILE A 109 5.06 -5.01 0.97
C ILE A 109 4.17 -3.97 1.63
N VAL A 110 4.30 -3.80 2.94
CA VAL A 110 3.48 -2.87 3.73
C VAL A 110 4.19 -1.53 3.83
N LEU A 111 3.57 -0.48 3.33
CA LEU A 111 4.13 0.87 3.22
C LEU A 111 3.53 1.80 4.28
N ILE A 112 4.37 2.39 5.12
CA ILE A 112 3.99 3.33 6.17
C ILE A 112 4.84 4.61 6.03
N PRO A 113 4.59 5.42 4.97
CA PRO A 113 5.38 6.61 4.72
C PRO A 113 5.06 7.69 5.76
N THR A 114 6.08 8.14 6.50
CA THR A 114 5.92 9.22 7.48
C THR A 114 5.67 10.58 6.84
N GLN A 115 5.94 10.72 5.54
CA GLN A 115 5.59 11.91 4.75
C GLN A 115 4.08 12.13 4.61
N GLN A 116 3.27 11.10 4.87
CA GLN A 116 1.80 11.17 4.79
C GLN A 116 1.13 11.22 6.17
N LEU A 117 1.88 11.41 7.26
CA LEU A 117 1.34 11.42 8.63
C LEU A 117 0.29 12.51 8.86
N ASP A 118 0.27 13.58 8.08
CA ASP A 118 -0.81 14.58 8.14
C ASP A 118 -2.16 14.00 7.66
N ALA A 119 -2.15 12.98 6.80
CA ALA A 119 -3.34 12.24 6.42
C ALA A 119 -3.80 11.24 7.51
N MET A 120 -2.90 10.81 8.39
CA MET A 120 -3.20 9.93 9.53
C MET A 120 -3.82 10.68 10.73
N ARG A 121 -3.94 12.02 10.66
CA ARG A 121 -4.68 12.82 11.66
C ARG A 121 -6.17 12.48 11.72
N ALA A 122 -6.67 11.74 10.74
CA ALA A 122 -8.05 11.24 10.71
C ALA A 122 -8.25 9.92 11.48
N TRP A 123 -7.23 9.40 12.19
CA TRP A 123 -7.44 8.26 13.07
C TRP A 123 -8.17 8.71 14.33
N ASP A 124 -9.42 8.25 14.45
CA ASP A 124 -10.25 8.44 15.63
C ASP A 124 -9.59 7.80 16.85
N GLY A 125 -9.27 8.62 17.86
CA GLY A 125 -8.74 8.17 19.14
C GLY A 125 -7.95 9.26 19.88
N LEU A 126 -7.57 8.98 21.14
CA LEU A 126 -6.78 9.86 22.03
C LEU A 126 -5.53 10.48 21.35
N PRO A 127 -4.77 9.78 20.47
CA PRO A 127 -3.67 10.40 19.75
C PRO A 127 -4.09 11.50 18.78
N GLY A 128 -5.26 11.40 18.16
CA GLY A 128 -5.80 12.43 17.25
C GLY A 128 -6.20 13.72 17.97
N LEU A 129 -6.71 13.60 19.20
CA LEU A 129 -7.11 14.75 20.00
C LEU A 129 -5.90 15.60 20.45
N LEU A 130 -4.78 14.96 20.79
CA LEU A 130 -3.54 15.62 21.22
C LEU A 130 -2.76 16.21 20.05
N ALA A 131 -2.86 15.63 18.86
CA ALA A 131 -2.23 16.14 17.64
C ALA A 131 -2.87 17.45 17.13
N ASN A 132 -4.10 17.76 17.54
CA ASN A 132 -4.84 18.95 17.13
C ASN A 132 -4.61 20.18 18.03
N LEU A 133 -3.76 20.09 19.08
CA LEU A 133 -3.43 21.23 19.90
C LEU A 133 -2.45 22.18 19.18
N PRO A 134 -2.78 23.47 19.04
CA PRO A 134 -1.92 24.43 18.37
C PRO A 134 -0.59 24.58 19.11
N GLY A 135 0.52 24.40 18.39
CA GLY A 135 1.90 24.55 18.91
C GLY A 135 2.55 23.30 19.51
N VAL A 136 1.79 22.30 19.91
CA VAL A 136 2.32 21.07 20.55
C VAL A 136 2.27 19.87 19.57
N GLY A 137 1.39 19.92 18.58
CA GLY A 137 1.09 18.80 17.69
C GLY A 137 2.29 18.29 16.88
N THR A 138 3.17 19.18 16.41
CA THR A 138 4.36 18.78 15.61
C THR A 138 5.46 18.12 16.44
N VAL A 139 5.68 18.57 17.68
CA VAL A 139 6.66 17.97 18.59
C VAL A 139 6.15 16.63 19.08
N PHE A 140 4.86 16.55 19.42
CA PHE A 140 4.20 15.33 19.90
C PHE A 140 4.12 14.27 18.80
N ALA A 141 3.78 14.66 17.58
CA ALA A 141 3.81 13.76 16.43
C ALA A 141 5.22 13.21 16.14
N LYS A 142 6.27 14.04 16.26
CA LYS A 142 7.67 13.60 16.15
C LYS A 142 8.09 12.66 17.28
N LEU A 143 7.63 12.90 18.52
CA LEU A 143 7.92 12.04 19.66
C LEU A 143 7.19 10.70 19.58
N ILE A 144 5.90 10.70 19.21
CA ILE A 144 5.13 9.48 18.97
C ILE A 144 5.75 8.69 17.81
N ASN A 145 6.13 9.35 16.73
CA ASN A 145 6.77 8.71 15.58
C ASN A 145 8.12 8.08 16.00
N ARG A 146 8.92 8.80 16.80
CA ARG A 146 10.21 8.28 17.32
C ARG A 146 9.99 7.13 18.31
N TRP A 147 8.92 7.15 19.10
CA TRP A 147 8.55 6.09 20.03
C TRP A 147 8.01 4.86 19.30
N PHE A 148 7.14 5.05 18.28
CA PHE A 148 6.65 3.98 17.39
C PHE A 148 7.79 3.31 16.63
N LEU A 149 8.74 4.10 16.09
CA LEU A 149 9.91 3.60 15.37
C LEU A 149 10.89 2.84 16.28
N ARG A 150 10.88 3.12 17.60
CA ARG A 150 11.72 2.40 18.59
C ARG A 150 11.11 1.09 19.09
N GLN A 151 9.80 0.97 19.07
CA GLN A 151 9.15 -0.30 19.40
C GLN A 151 9.10 -1.13 18.10
N LYS A 152 9.81 -2.25 18.07
CA LYS A 152 9.72 -3.30 17.03
C LYS A 152 8.34 -3.98 17.09
N ARG A 153 7.25 -3.19 17.00
CA ARG A 153 5.88 -3.72 16.94
C ARG A 153 5.58 -4.12 15.52
N LEU A 154 5.14 -5.34 15.37
CA LEU A 154 4.58 -5.84 14.13
C LEU A 154 3.23 -5.15 13.89
N LEU A 155 3.00 -4.65 12.69
CA LEU A 155 1.81 -3.87 12.33
C LEU A 155 0.94 -4.58 11.31
N ALA A 156 1.54 -5.36 10.41
CA ALA A 156 0.82 -6.20 9.47
C ALA A 156 0.24 -7.42 10.18
N TRP A 157 -1.02 -7.72 9.94
CA TRP A 157 -1.68 -8.87 10.56
C TRP A 157 -0.94 -10.19 10.38
N PRO A 158 -0.40 -10.55 9.19
CA PRO A 158 0.37 -11.79 9.05
C PRO A 158 1.59 -11.85 9.97
N ASN A 159 2.30 -10.73 10.15
CA ASN A 159 3.44 -10.65 11.05
C ASN A 159 3.02 -10.81 12.51
N ILE A 160 1.87 -10.21 12.89
CA ILE A 160 1.29 -10.33 14.23
C ILE A 160 0.89 -11.78 14.50
N TRP A 161 0.23 -12.45 13.56
CA TRP A 161 -0.17 -13.85 13.69
C TRP A 161 1.02 -14.79 13.84
N ALA A 162 2.10 -14.51 13.10
CA ALA A 162 3.34 -15.30 13.16
C ALA A 162 4.20 -14.99 14.39
N GLY A 163 4.03 -13.84 15.03
CA GLY A 163 4.99 -13.32 16.00
C GLY A 163 6.37 -12.99 15.40
N ALA A 164 6.46 -12.92 14.07
CA ALA A 164 7.70 -12.69 13.31
C ALA A 164 7.42 -11.90 12.02
N MET A 165 8.44 -11.28 11.45
CA MET A 165 8.31 -10.53 10.20
C MET A 165 8.33 -11.51 9.01
N ILE A 166 7.15 -11.83 8.47
CA ILE A 166 6.96 -12.63 7.24
C ILE A 166 6.94 -11.72 6.02
N VAL A 167 6.25 -10.58 6.14
CA VAL A 167 6.17 -9.57 5.09
C VAL A 167 6.86 -8.29 5.56
N PRO A 168 7.60 -7.58 4.70
CA PRO A 168 8.29 -6.36 5.09
C PRO A 168 7.31 -5.24 5.43
N GLU A 169 7.60 -4.52 6.50
CA GLU A 169 6.93 -3.30 6.92
C GLU A 169 7.91 -2.14 6.75
N LEU A 170 7.75 -1.38 5.69
CA LEU A 170 8.61 -0.23 5.40
C LEU A 170 8.04 1.01 6.07
N ILE A 171 8.72 1.43 7.16
CA ILE A 171 8.27 2.54 8.01
C ILE A 171 9.28 3.68 7.93
N GLY A 172 8.83 4.91 7.72
CA GLY A 172 9.71 6.08 7.72
C GLY A 172 9.58 6.95 6.48
N GLN A 173 10.65 7.69 6.18
CA GLN A 173 10.74 8.41 4.91
C GLN A 173 11.00 7.40 3.79
N LEU A 174 9.94 7.09 3.04
CA LEU A 174 10.02 6.14 1.94
C LEU A 174 10.30 6.87 0.62
N HIS A 175 11.33 6.41 -0.07
CA HIS A 175 11.65 6.89 -1.41
C HIS A 175 11.14 5.92 -2.47
N PRO A 176 10.45 6.39 -3.51
CA PRO A 176 9.87 5.52 -4.55
C PRO A 176 10.88 4.54 -5.13
N ARG A 177 12.13 4.98 -5.35
CA ARG A 177 13.19 4.14 -5.89
C ARG A 177 13.53 2.94 -5.01
N GLN A 178 13.64 3.15 -3.70
CA GLN A 178 13.95 2.06 -2.77
C GLN A 178 12.84 0.99 -2.75
N VAL A 179 11.59 1.44 -2.82
CA VAL A 179 10.45 0.51 -2.88
C VAL A 179 10.40 -0.20 -4.24
N ALA A 180 10.66 0.54 -5.33
CA ALA A 180 10.71 -0.04 -6.67
C ALA A 180 11.83 -1.07 -6.82
N ASP A 181 13.04 -0.77 -6.29
CA ASP A 181 14.17 -1.70 -6.30
C ASP A 181 13.82 -3.01 -5.56
N MET A 182 13.11 -2.94 -4.42
CA MET A 182 12.62 -4.12 -3.70
C MET A 182 11.56 -4.89 -4.51
N VAL A 183 10.63 -4.20 -5.16
CA VAL A 183 9.63 -4.84 -6.03
C VAL A 183 10.31 -5.57 -7.18
N LEU A 184 11.27 -4.93 -7.84
CA LEU A 184 12.03 -5.52 -8.95
C LEU A 184 12.81 -6.75 -8.49
N ASP A 185 13.53 -6.64 -7.36
CA ASP A 185 14.25 -7.76 -6.77
C ASP A 185 13.34 -8.97 -6.54
N TRP A 186 12.14 -8.76 -5.99
CA TRP A 186 11.20 -9.84 -5.74
C TRP A 186 10.59 -10.42 -7.02
N LEU A 187 10.34 -9.59 -8.03
CA LEU A 187 9.85 -10.05 -9.34
C LEU A 187 10.92 -10.84 -10.10
N ASP A 188 12.20 -10.53 -9.88
CA ASP A 188 13.33 -11.25 -10.49
C ASP A 188 13.69 -12.53 -9.70
N HIS A 189 13.16 -12.69 -8.46
CA HIS A 189 13.37 -13.85 -7.61
C HIS A 189 12.02 -14.48 -7.21
N PRO A 190 11.32 -15.15 -8.13
CA PRO A 190 9.99 -15.72 -7.89
C PRO A 190 9.98 -16.77 -6.77
N GLU A 191 11.12 -17.36 -6.46
CA GLU A 191 11.28 -18.27 -5.32
C GLU A 191 11.09 -17.57 -3.97
N GLN A 192 11.45 -16.29 -3.85
CA GLN A 192 11.18 -15.50 -2.64
C GLN A 192 9.68 -15.26 -2.48
N LEU A 193 8.98 -14.90 -3.56
CA LEU A 193 7.51 -14.74 -3.56
C LEU A 193 6.83 -16.07 -3.17
N ALA A 194 7.29 -17.19 -3.70
CA ALA A 194 6.76 -18.51 -3.37
C ALA A 194 6.99 -18.86 -1.88
N GLN A 195 8.16 -18.54 -1.34
CA GLN A 195 8.46 -18.75 0.07
C GLN A 195 7.56 -17.91 0.99
N ILE A 196 7.37 -16.64 0.68
CA ILE A 196 6.47 -15.74 1.44
C ILE A 196 5.04 -16.28 1.37
N ARG A 197 4.57 -16.69 0.18
CA ARG A 197 3.25 -17.30 0.01
C ARG A 197 3.08 -18.54 0.89
N GLN A 198 4.07 -19.41 0.94
CA GLN A 198 4.05 -20.58 1.81
C GLN A 198 3.99 -20.20 3.30
N GLN A 199 4.80 -19.22 3.73
CA GLN A 199 4.76 -18.73 5.11
C GLN A 199 3.39 -18.14 5.47
N LEU A 200 2.79 -17.37 4.57
CA LEU A 200 1.44 -16.82 4.75
C LEU A 200 0.39 -17.94 4.87
N GLN A 201 0.51 -18.99 4.08
CA GLN A 201 -0.38 -20.16 4.17
C GLN A 201 -0.28 -20.86 5.55
N GLN A 202 0.91 -20.94 6.11
CA GLN A 202 1.13 -21.54 7.42
C GLN A 202 0.52 -20.73 8.57
N VAL A 203 0.60 -19.40 8.53
CA VAL A 203 0.15 -18.54 9.62
C VAL A 203 -1.34 -18.19 9.59
N ARG A 204 -2.00 -18.27 8.43
CA ARG A 204 -3.45 -18.01 8.35
C ARG A 204 -4.30 -19.07 9.05
N GLY A 205 -3.69 -20.21 9.45
CA GLY A 205 -4.39 -21.36 10.00
C GLY A 205 -5.14 -22.17 8.93
N GLU A 206 -5.72 -23.29 9.36
CA GLU A 206 -6.58 -24.09 8.49
C GLU A 206 -7.89 -23.36 8.20
N THR A 207 -8.37 -23.46 6.96
CA THR A 207 -9.66 -22.91 6.53
C THR A 207 -10.76 -23.54 7.39
N GLY A 208 -11.48 -22.74 8.20
CA GLY A 208 -12.54 -23.24 9.08
C GLY A 208 -12.28 -23.12 10.59
N ALA A 209 -11.14 -22.54 11.01
CA ALA A 209 -10.85 -22.33 12.44
C ALA A 209 -11.86 -21.42 13.18
N ALA A 210 -12.73 -20.71 12.44
CA ALA A 210 -13.81 -19.90 13.01
C ALA A 210 -15.09 -20.69 13.35
N GLN A 211 -15.09 -22.02 13.20
CA GLN A 211 -16.24 -22.88 13.51
C GLN A 211 -16.08 -23.68 14.82
N LYS A 212 -15.15 -23.31 15.69
CA LYS A 212 -15.02 -23.91 17.03
C LYS A 212 -15.34 -22.90 18.12
#